data_54f78be39aa26a38830dee17ea8b75ec
#
_entry.id   54f78be39aa26a38830dee17ea8b75ec
#
_cell.length_a   1.000
_cell.length_b   1.000
_cell.length_c   1.000
_cell.angle_alpha   90.00
_cell.angle_beta   90.00
_cell.angle_gamma   90.00
#
_symmetry.space_group_name_H-M   'P 1'
#
loop_
_entity.id
_entity.type
_entity.pdbx_description
1 polymer ?
#
loop_
_entity_poly.entity_id
_entity_poly.type
_entity_poly.pdbx_seq_one_letter_code
_entity_poly.pdbx_strand_id
1 'polypeptide(L)'
;GVLAILIGLIVFWPDPGDVAGSSGLTAWLDQLHDAGSLTWVTISRLEFTANIIMFLPVGATAWWWTASVANSTLIGFCATAFIEIMQSFAVPGRFSDIRDIIANTLGALIGAAGCALVHYLLARRSSQTPEI
;
A
#
# COMPACT_ATOMS: atom_id res chain seq x y z
N GLY A 1 -3.84 2.58 -18.86
CA GLY A 1 -4.94 2.73 -17.97
C GLY A 1 -4.61 3.15 -16.56
N VAL A 2 -5.59 3.04 -15.68
CA VAL A 2 -5.51 3.46 -14.27
C VAL A 2 -4.31 2.87 -13.52
N LEU A 3 -3.95 1.61 -13.81
CA LEU A 3 -2.80 0.95 -13.19
C LEU A 3 -1.47 1.65 -13.52
N ALA A 4 -1.30 2.10 -14.76
CA ALA A 4 -0.09 2.83 -15.18
C ALA A 4 0.00 4.20 -14.49
N ILE A 5 -1.14 4.87 -14.27
CA ILE A 5 -1.21 6.13 -13.54
C ILE A 5 -0.89 5.90 -12.06
N LEU A 6 -1.42 4.85 -11.45
CA LEU A 6 -1.13 4.48 -10.06
C LEU A 6 0.36 4.13 -9.87
N ILE A 7 0.94 3.34 -10.78
CA ILE A 7 2.37 3.03 -10.76
C ILE A 7 3.19 4.31 -10.96
N GLY A 8 2.81 5.18 -11.89
CA GLY A 8 3.46 6.47 -12.10
C GLY A 8 3.41 7.36 -10.86
N LEU A 9 2.28 7.45 -10.19
CA LEU A 9 2.13 8.20 -8.94
C LEU A 9 2.98 7.60 -7.82
N ILE A 10 3.08 6.26 -7.72
CA ILE A 10 3.89 5.59 -6.70
C ILE A 10 5.39 5.78 -6.98
N VAL A 11 5.81 5.65 -8.24
CA VAL A 11 7.23 5.75 -8.63
C VAL A 11 7.75 7.18 -8.57
N PHE A 12 6.92 8.15 -8.96
CA PHE A 12 7.28 9.58 -9.03
C PHE A 12 6.75 10.40 -7.85
N TRP A 13 6.13 9.75 -6.84
CA TRP A 13 5.74 10.46 -5.65
C TRP A 13 7.01 10.95 -4.92
N PRO A 14 7.18 12.28 -4.74
CA PRO A 14 8.33 12.79 -4.04
C PRO A 14 8.34 12.22 -2.62
N ASP A 15 9.53 11.83 -2.17
CA ASP A 15 9.72 11.37 -0.78
C ASP A 15 9.18 12.45 0.18
N PRO A 16 8.34 12.11 1.16
CA PRO A 16 7.89 13.07 2.16
C PRO A 16 9.06 13.79 2.87
N GLY A 17 10.25 13.15 2.88
CA GLY A 17 11.48 13.76 3.41
C GLY A 17 12.07 14.90 2.59
N ASP A 18 11.83 14.92 1.28
CA ASP A 18 12.48 15.87 0.35
C ASP A 18 11.59 17.07 -0.03
N VAL A 19 10.30 17.05 0.32
CA VAL A 19 9.38 18.13 -0.04
C VAL A 19 9.26 19.12 1.11
N ALA A 20 9.29 20.41 0.81
CA ALA A 20 9.05 21.48 1.78
C ALA A 20 7.72 21.32 2.58
N GLY A 21 6.85 20.40 2.17
CA GLY A 21 5.67 19.97 2.91
C GLY A 21 5.94 19.03 4.09
N SER A 22 7.08 18.33 4.11
CA SER A 22 7.43 17.44 5.23
C SER A 22 7.77 18.24 6.49
N SER A 23 8.36 19.41 6.34
CA SER A 23 8.65 20.32 7.48
C SER A 23 7.35 20.80 8.16
N GLY A 24 6.26 20.96 7.41
CA GLY A 24 4.95 21.29 7.96
C GLY A 24 4.31 20.12 8.72
N LEU A 25 4.40 18.91 8.16
CA LEU A 25 3.88 17.71 8.80
C LEU A 25 4.65 17.33 10.06
N THR A 26 5.99 17.41 10.01
CA THR A 26 6.82 17.15 11.20
C THR A 26 6.55 18.17 12.30
N ALA A 27 6.52 19.47 11.97
CA ALA A 27 6.21 20.52 12.94
C ALA A 27 4.80 20.36 13.55
N TRP A 28 3.82 19.94 12.76
CA TRP A 28 2.46 19.66 13.24
C TRP A 28 2.42 18.43 14.16
N LEU A 29 3.15 17.36 13.83
CA LEU A 29 3.27 16.18 14.69
C LEU A 29 3.99 16.52 15.99
N ASP A 30 5.05 17.32 15.94
CA ASP A 30 5.79 17.77 17.13
C ASP A 30 4.87 18.57 18.06
N GLN A 31 4.03 19.47 17.52
CA GLN A 31 3.04 20.21 18.30
C GLN A 31 2.01 19.27 18.98
N LEU A 32 1.58 18.21 18.29
CA LEU A 32 0.66 17.23 18.87
C LEU A 32 1.34 16.38 19.95
N HIS A 33 2.60 16.04 19.78
CA HIS A 33 3.39 15.34 20.78
C HIS A 33 3.61 16.20 22.03
N ASP A 34 3.96 17.47 21.85
CA ASP A 34 4.13 18.44 22.95
C ASP A 34 2.82 18.68 23.71
N ALA A 35 1.68 18.60 23.04
CA ALA A 35 0.36 18.65 23.66
C ALA A 35 -0.05 17.32 24.36
N GLY A 36 0.83 16.32 24.39
CA GLY A 36 0.57 14.99 24.97
C GLY A 36 -0.40 14.14 24.16
N SER A 37 -0.73 14.56 22.93
CA SER A 37 -1.64 13.87 22.03
C SER A 37 -0.88 13.07 20.99
N LEU A 38 -1.38 11.87 20.65
CA LEU A 38 -0.87 11.05 19.55
C LEU A 38 0.65 10.73 19.64
N THR A 39 1.21 10.62 20.85
CA THR A 39 2.64 10.33 21.08
C THR A 39 3.13 9.04 20.43
N TRP A 40 2.20 8.13 20.09
CA TRP A 40 2.48 6.87 19.38
C TRP A 40 2.54 7.01 17.86
N VAL A 41 2.07 8.13 17.28
CA VAL A 41 2.12 8.40 15.84
C VAL A 41 3.47 8.99 15.49
N THR A 42 4.25 8.29 14.69
CA THR A 42 5.52 8.75 14.14
C THR A 42 5.43 8.83 12.62
N ILE A 43 6.27 9.66 12.00
CA ILE A 43 6.36 9.77 10.53
C ILE A 43 6.57 8.37 9.93
N SER A 44 7.48 7.60 10.50
CA SER A 44 7.77 6.24 10.03
C SER A 44 6.56 5.28 10.09
N ARG A 45 5.65 5.46 11.05
CA ARG A 45 4.40 4.69 11.12
C ARG A 45 3.38 5.18 10.11
N LEU A 46 3.33 6.49 9.86
CA LEU A 46 2.48 7.07 8.82
C LEU A 46 2.90 6.59 7.43
N GLU A 47 4.20 6.62 7.13
CA GLU A 47 4.76 6.11 5.87
C GLU A 47 4.43 4.63 5.67
N PHE A 48 4.69 3.81 6.69
CA PHE A 48 4.37 2.39 6.65
C PHE A 48 2.88 2.13 6.38
N THR A 49 2.00 2.87 7.06
CA THR A 49 0.55 2.74 6.88
C THR A 49 0.11 3.23 5.51
N ALA A 50 0.66 4.33 5.03
CA ALA A 50 0.38 4.86 3.70
C ALA A 50 0.77 3.86 2.60
N ASN A 51 1.92 3.21 2.73
CA ASN A 51 2.38 2.18 1.80
C ASN A 51 1.43 0.98 1.76
N ILE A 52 0.93 0.52 2.92
CA ILE A 52 -0.11 -0.52 2.98
C ILE A 52 -1.35 -0.06 2.20
N ILE A 53 -1.86 1.14 2.49
CA ILE A 53 -3.09 1.67 1.87
C ILE A 53 -2.92 1.80 0.35
N MET A 54 -1.77 2.29 -0.12
CA MET A 54 -1.50 2.44 -1.56
C MET A 54 -1.48 1.10 -2.31
N PHE A 55 -1.08 0.01 -1.66
CA PHE A 55 -1.00 -1.30 -2.28
C PHE A 55 -2.28 -2.15 -2.14
N LEU A 56 -3.28 -1.72 -1.36
CA LEU A 56 -4.60 -2.37 -1.32
C LEU A 56 -5.21 -2.54 -2.73
N PRO A 57 -5.31 -1.49 -3.57
CA PRO A 57 -5.89 -1.62 -4.90
C PRO A 57 -5.05 -2.50 -5.83
N VAL A 58 -3.72 -2.56 -5.63
CA VAL A 58 -2.85 -3.45 -6.41
C VAL A 58 -3.21 -4.91 -6.15
N GLY A 59 -3.32 -5.31 -4.89
CA GLY A 59 -3.72 -6.66 -4.50
C GLY A 59 -5.14 -7.02 -4.94
N ALA A 60 -6.09 -6.09 -4.77
CA ALA A 60 -7.47 -6.27 -5.19
C ALA A 60 -7.57 -6.48 -6.72
N THR A 61 -6.87 -5.67 -7.50
CA THR A 61 -6.85 -5.78 -8.97
C THR A 61 -6.17 -7.07 -9.41
N ALA A 62 -5.05 -7.44 -8.80
CA ALA A 62 -4.35 -8.69 -9.09
C ALA A 62 -5.24 -9.91 -8.78
N TRP A 63 -6.01 -9.87 -7.69
CA TRP A 63 -6.95 -10.94 -7.35
C TRP A 63 -8.06 -11.10 -8.40
N TRP A 64 -8.56 -10.01 -8.94
CA TRP A 64 -9.56 -10.05 -10.02
C TRP A 64 -9.08 -10.83 -11.25
N TRP A 65 -7.78 -10.83 -11.50
CA TRP A 65 -7.18 -11.52 -12.66
C TRP A 65 -6.72 -12.94 -12.35
N THR A 66 -6.27 -13.20 -11.12
CA THR A 66 -5.68 -14.47 -10.75
C THR A 66 -6.61 -15.39 -9.97
N ALA A 67 -7.68 -14.84 -9.37
CA ALA A 67 -8.57 -15.50 -8.41
C ALA A 67 -7.81 -16.21 -7.27
N SER A 68 -6.59 -15.78 -6.98
CA SER A 68 -5.69 -16.40 -5.99
C SER A 68 -5.03 -15.34 -5.12
N VAL A 69 -5.25 -15.41 -3.81
CA VAL A 69 -4.62 -14.50 -2.86
C VAL A 69 -3.09 -14.61 -2.90
N ALA A 70 -2.57 -15.84 -2.99
CA ALA A 70 -1.12 -16.08 -3.04
C ALA A 70 -0.47 -15.46 -4.29
N ASN A 71 -1.06 -15.67 -5.47
CA ASN A 71 -0.54 -15.10 -6.72
C ASN A 71 -0.63 -13.56 -6.70
N SER A 72 -1.72 -13.01 -6.18
CA SER A 72 -1.90 -11.57 -6.06
C SER A 72 -0.88 -10.94 -5.13
N THR A 73 -0.60 -11.59 -4.00
CA THR A 73 0.44 -11.15 -3.06
C THR A 73 1.83 -11.21 -3.70
N LEU A 74 2.12 -12.26 -4.47
CA LEU A 74 3.38 -12.39 -5.19
C LEU A 74 3.53 -11.29 -6.25
N ILE A 75 2.47 -10.96 -6.99
CA ILE A 75 2.47 -9.83 -7.94
C ILE A 75 2.76 -8.52 -7.20
N GLY A 76 2.11 -8.28 -6.06
CA GLY A 76 2.37 -7.10 -5.23
C GLY A 76 3.82 -7.04 -4.74
N PHE A 77 4.36 -8.16 -4.27
CA PHE A 77 5.76 -8.25 -3.88
C PHE A 77 6.72 -7.96 -5.05
N CYS A 78 6.52 -8.55 -6.21
CA CYS A 78 7.34 -8.28 -7.39
C CYS A 78 7.24 -6.81 -7.84
N ALA A 79 6.05 -6.23 -7.77
CA ALA A 79 5.84 -4.83 -8.11
C ALA A 79 6.62 -3.89 -7.17
N THR A 80 6.52 -4.09 -5.84
CA THR A 80 7.26 -3.27 -4.88
C THR A 80 8.77 -3.47 -5.00
N ALA A 81 9.25 -4.69 -5.16
CA ALA A 81 10.68 -4.96 -5.36
C ALA A 81 11.21 -4.27 -6.62
N PHE A 82 10.44 -4.28 -7.70
CA PHE A 82 10.79 -3.56 -8.94
C PHE A 82 10.83 -2.04 -8.72
N ILE A 83 9.86 -1.47 -7.99
CA ILE A 83 9.82 -0.04 -7.67
C ILE A 83 11.07 0.35 -6.87
N GLU A 84 11.41 -0.40 -5.83
CA GLU A 84 12.59 -0.14 -4.99
C GLU A 84 13.89 -0.19 -5.80
N ILE A 85 14.03 -1.19 -6.68
CA ILE A 85 15.18 -1.28 -7.59
C ILE A 85 15.24 -0.06 -8.49
N MET A 86 14.14 0.35 -9.10
CA MET A 86 14.10 1.52 -9.98
C MET A 86 14.43 2.81 -9.23
N GLN A 87 13.93 2.98 -8.02
CA GLN A 87 14.22 4.15 -7.19
C GLN A 87 15.69 4.22 -6.78
N SER A 88 16.32 3.09 -6.47
CA SER A 88 17.74 3.06 -6.13
C SER A 88 18.65 3.46 -7.29
N PHE A 89 18.21 3.26 -8.53
CA PHE A 89 18.94 3.74 -9.72
C PHE A 89 18.62 5.20 -10.07
N ALA A 90 17.39 5.65 -9.81
CA ALA A 90 16.92 6.97 -10.21
C ALA A 90 17.35 8.10 -9.26
N VAL A 91 17.55 7.78 -7.97
CA VAL A 91 17.86 8.77 -6.93
C VAL A 91 19.19 8.43 -6.26
N PRO A 92 20.28 9.18 -6.56
CA PRO A 92 21.58 8.95 -5.93
C PRO A 92 21.49 9.11 -4.39
N GLY A 93 21.94 8.09 -3.66
CA GLY A 93 21.96 8.10 -2.19
C GLY A 93 20.69 7.57 -1.52
N ARG A 94 19.66 7.19 -2.27
CA ARG A 94 18.50 6.48 -1.74
C ARG A 94 18.79 4.98 -1.63
N PHE A 95 18.68 4.47 -0.43
CA PHE A 95 18.78 3.03 -0.19
C PHE A 95 17.37 2.44 -0.19
N SER A 96 17.24 1.29 -0.85
CA SER A 96 16.01 0.50 -0.81
C SER A 96 15.61 0.18 0.64
N ASP A 97 14.39 0.54 1.05
CA ASP A 97 13.91 0.25 2.40
C ASP A 97 13.08 -1.04 2.40
N ILE A 98 13.61 -2.05 3.09
CA ILE A 98 12.90 -3.33 3.25
C ILE A 98 11.54 -3.17 3.93
N ARG A 99 11.35 -2.10 4.71
CA ARG A 99 10.07 -1.81 5.38
C ARG A 99 9.00 -1.45 4.36
N ASP A 100 9.35 -0.74 3.28
CA ASP A 100 8.43 -0.39 2.22
C ASP A 100 8.01 -1.63 1.43
N ILE A 101 8.95 -2.54 1.16
CA ILE A 101 8.63 -3.84 0.55
C ILE A 101 7.65 -4.64 1.42
N ILE A 102 7.87 -4.67 2.73
CA ILE A 102 6.98 -5.36 3.66
C ILE A 102 5.60 -4.70 3.69
N ALA A 103 5.53 -3.38 3.85
CA ALA A 103 4.28 -2.64 3.91
C ALA A 103 3.44 -2.81 2.64
N ASN A 104 4.07 -2.64 1.48
CA ASN A 104 3.44 -2.78 0.17
C ASN A 104 2.94 -4.20 -0.08
N THR A 105 3.74 -5.21 0.29
CA THR A 105 3.34 -6.62 0.19
C THR A 105 2.16 -6.94 1.10
N LEU A 106 2.15 -6.41 2.33
CA LEU A 106 1.00 -6.53 3.25
C LEU A 106 -0.24 -5.85 2.67
N GLY A 107 -0.10 -4.68 2.07
CA GLY A 107 -1.20 -4.00 1.38
C GLY A 107 -1.81 -4.86 0.27
N ALA A 108 -0.97 -5.45 -0.58
CA ALA A 108 -1.42 -6.34 -1.64
C ALA A 108 -2.11 -7.59 -1.09
N LEU A 109 -1.58 -8.19 -0.03
CA LEU A 109 -2.20 -9.34 0.66
C LEU A 109 -3.59 -8.99 1.20
N ILE A 110 -3.71 -7.88 1.92
CA ILE A 110 -4.98 -7.44 2.52
C ILE A 110 -6.01 -7.13 1.42
N GLY A 111 -5.60 -6.43 0.36
CA GLY A 111 -6.47 -6.12 -0.77
C GLY A 111 -6.99 -7.36 -1.47
N ALA A 112 -6.13 -8.33 -1.75
CA ALA A 112 -6.50 -9.61 -2.36
C ALA A 112 -7.41 -10.44 -1.45
N ALA A 113 -7.08 -10.55 -0.17
CA ALA A 113 -7.88 -11.28 0.81
C ALA A 113 -9.28 -10.66 1.00
N GLY A 114 -9.37 -9.33 1.00
CA GLY A 114 -10.63 -8.60 1.05
C GLY A 114 -11.54 -8.94 -0.13
N CYS A 115 -11.00 -8.93 -1.36
CA CYS A 115 -11.76 -9.33 -2.55
C CYS A 115 -12.19 -10.80 -2.51
N ALA A 116 -11.30 -11.71 -2.09
CA ALA A 116 -11.62 -13.12 -1.95
C ALA A 116 -12.76 -13.35 -0.94
N LEU A 117 -12.72 -12.65 0.20
CA LEU A 117 -13.76 -12.74 1.23
C LEU A 117 -15.10 -12.21 0.72
N VAL A 118 -15.13 -11.05 0.07
CA VAL A 118 -16.36 -10.49 -0.51
C VAL A 118 -16.97 -11.46 -1.53
N HIS A 119 -16.15 -11.97 -2.43
CA HIS A 119 -16.60 -12.96 -3.43
C HIS A 119 -17.19 -14.21 -2.78
N TYR A 120 -16.53 -14.76 -1.76
CA TYR A 120 -17.00 -15.91 -1.02
C TYR A 120 -18.35 -15.67 -0.32
N LEU A 121 -18.52 -14.51 0.33
CA LEU A 121 -19.76 -14.14 1.01
C LEU A 121 -20.93 -13.96 0.04
N LEU A 122 -20.68 -13.36 -1.13
CA LEU A 122 -21.69 -13.18 -2.16
C LEU A 122 -22.10 -14.54 -2.76
N ALA A 123 -21.17 -15.44 -3.03
CA ALA A 123 -21.45 -16.77 -3.54
C ALA A 123 -22.32 -17.60 -2.55
N ARG A 124 -22.05 -17.50 -1.25
CA ARG A 124 -22.87 -18.15 -0.23
C ARG A 124 -24.31 -17.61 -0.19
N ARG A 125 -24.51 -16.31 -0.38
CA ARG A 125 -25.86 -15.73 -0.38
C ARG A 125 -26.69 -16.23 -1.57
N SER A 126 -26.09 -16.36 -2.75
CA SER A 126 -26.77 -16.84 -3.95
C SER A 126 -27.23 -18.29 -3.81
N SER A 127 -26.50 -19.14 -3.07
CA SER A 127 -26.86 -20.54 -2.85
C SER A 127 -27.96 -20.75 -1.79
N GLN A 128 -28.36 -19.70 -1.07
CA GLN A 128 -29.38 -19.77 -0.01
C GLN A 128 -30.75 -19.22 -0.44
N THR A 129 -30.89 -18.69 -1.66
CA THR A 129 -32.18 -18.24 -2.18
C THR A 129 -32.88 -19.45 -2.83
N PRO A 130 -33.95 -20.03 -2.24
CA PRO A 130 -34.70 -21.09 -2.88
C PRO A 130 -35.39 -20.53 -4.11
N GLU A 131 -35.33 -21.24 -5.22
CA GLU A 131 -36.21 -20.98 -6.36
C GLU A 131 -37.65 -21.15 -5.88
N ILE A 132 -38.46 -20.08 -5.97
CA ILE A 132 -39.90 -20.08 -5.74
C ILE A 132 -40.58 -20.48 -7.03
#